data_d2a2797deb26f50507e13d4f4886ec5e
#
_entry.id   d2a2797deb26f50507e13d4f4886ec5e
#
_cell.length_a   1.000
_cell.length_b   1.000
_cell.length_c   1.000
_cell.angle_alpha   90.00
_cell.angle_beta   90.00
_cell.angle_gamma   90.00
#
_symmetry.space_group_name_H-M   'P 1'
#
loop_
_entity.id
_entity.type
_entity.pdbx_description
1 polymer ?
#
loop_
_entity_poly.entity_id
_entity_poly.type
_entity_poly.pdbx_seq_one_letter_code
_entity_poly.pdbx_strand_id
1 'polypeptide(L)'
;MKESYTLKSLAVLLENNKISSKEVTTEYLKNIENGKELNCYNTISQEKALIDAEKSDERRKSQNLRSKYDGIPIGIKDLFCTKGVTTTASSKILSNFVPNYESTVTVSYTHLTLPTINWV
;
A
#
# COMPACT_ATOMS: atom_id res chain seq x y z
N MET A 1 11.62 11.59 -17.90
CA MET A 1 10.48 11.79 -16.96
C MET A 1 9.79 10.45 -16.83
N LYS A 2 9.80 9.84 -15.67
CA LYS A 2 9.00 8.62 -15.45
C LYS A 2 7.52 8.99 -15.60
N GLU A 3 6.79 8.22 -16.39
CA GLU A 3 5.36 8.42 -16.54
C GLU A 3 4.69 8.39 -15.16
N SER A 4 3.93 9.44 -14.86
CA SER A 4 3.13 9.50 -13.65
C SER A 4 1.92 8.59 -13.83
N TYR A 5 1.90 7.46 -13.14
CA TYR A 5 0.75 6.57 -13.16
C TYR A 5 -0.45 7.19 -12.45
N THR A 6 -1.60 7.09 -13.08
CA THR A 6 -2.89 7.32 -12.42
C THR A 6 -3.46 6.00 -11.92
N LEU A 7 -4.40 6.05 -10.97
CA LEU A 7 -5.11 4.85 -10.51
C LEU A 7 -5.74 4.07 -11.67
N LYS A 8 -6.31 4.79 -12.64
CA LYS A 8 -6.92 4.21 -13.84
C LYS A 8 -5.88 3.54 -14.75
N SER A 9 -4.75 4.19 -15.00
CA SER A 9 -3.70 3.62 -15.87
C SER A 9 -3.06 2.38 -15.24
N LEU A 10 -2.82 2.38 -13.93
CA LEU A 10 -2.32 1.20 -13.22
C LEU A 10 -3.31 0.04 -13.26
N ALA A 11 -4.60 0.30 -13.05
CA ALA A 11 -5.61 -0.74 -13.15
C ALA A 11 -5.61 -1.43 -14.51
N VAL A 12 -5.52 -0.65 -15.60
CA VAL A 12 -5.44 -1.18 -16.98
C VAL A 12 -4.16 -1.98 -17.22
N LEU A 13 -3.01 -1.51 -16.72
CA LEU A 13 -1.73 -2.22 -16.87
C LEU A 13 -1.74 -3.56 -16.12
N LEU A 14 -2.28 -3.59 -14.91
CA LEU A 14 -2.45 -4.80 -14.12
C LEU A 14 -3.43 -5.78 -14.78
N GLU A 15 -4.57 -5.29 -15.28
CA GLU A 15 -5.58 -6.10 -15.96
C GLU A 15 -5.00 -6.78 -17.22
N ASN A 16 -4.20 -6.07 -17.98
CA ASN A 16 -3.55 -6.60 -19.17
C ASN A 16 -2.25 -7.40 -18.88
N ASN A 17 -1.93 -7.67 -17.62
CA ASN A 17 -0.71 -8.35 -17.17
C ASN A 17 0.59 -7.71 -17.74
N LYS A 18 0.59 -6.41 -18.01
CA LYS A 18 1.77 -5.67 -18.45
C LYS A 18 2.74 -5.33 -17.33
N ILE A 19 2.24 -5.32 -16.11
CA ILE A 19 2.99 -5.10 -14.87
C ILE A 19 2.34 -5.90 -13.76
N SER A 20 3.13 -6.39 -12.80
CA SER A 20 2.63 -7.08 -11.60
C SER A 20 2.44 -6.11 -10.44
N SER A 21 1.60 -6.48 -9.48
CA SER A 21 1.44 -5.73 -8.23
C SER A 21 2.76 -5.60 -7.47
N LYS A 22 3.57 -6.67 -7.47
CA LYS A 22 4.89 -6.67 -6.85
C LYS A 22 5.84 -5.65 -7.50
N GLU A 23 5.87 -5.57 -8.83
CA GLU A 23 6.71 -4.60 -9.56
C GLU A 23 6.29 -3.17 -9.25
N VAL A 24 5.00 -2.86 -9.32
CA VAL A 24 4.45 -1.54 -8.97
C VAL A 24 4.82 -1.16 -7.54
N THR A 25 4.58 -2.05 -6.58
CA THR A 25 4.87 -1.81 -5.17
C THR A 25 6.37 -1.56 -4.95
N THR A 26 7.23 -2.36 -5.58
CA THR A 26 8.68 -2.19 -5.50
C THR A 26 9.13 -0.83 -6.06
N GLU A 27 8.57 -0.41 -7.17
CA GLU A 27 8.88 0.90 -7.77
C GLU A 27 8.48 2.05 -6.84
N TYR A 28 7.30 2.01 -6.25
CA TYR A 28 6.86 3.03 -5.28
C TYR A 28 7.71 3.05 -4.02
N LEU A 29 8.06 1.89 -3.46
CA LEU A 29 8.97 1.81 -2.30
C LEU A 29 10.34 2.42 -2.61
N LYS A 30 10.89 2.15 -3.80
CA LYS A 30 12.14 2.78 -4.25
C LYS A 30 12.02 4.29 -4.42
N ASN A 31 10.90 4.78 -4.93
CA ASN A 31 10.67 6.22 -5.06
C ASN A 31 10.54 6.90 -3.69
N ILE A 32 9.93 6.23 -2.70
CA ILE A 32 9.84 6.71 -1.33
C ILE A 32 11.23 6.80 -0.69
N GLU A 33 12.07 5.78 -0.86
CA GLU A 33 13.44 5.80 -0.33
C GLU A 33 14.28 6.90 -1.00
N ASN A 34 14.15 7.09 -2.30
CA ASN A 34 14.83 8.18 -3.03
C ASN A 34 14.36 9.58 -2.60
N GLY A 35 13.12 9.70 -2.14
CA GLY A 35 12.52 10.94 -1.65
C GLY A 35 12.52 11.08 -0.13
N LYS A 36 13.30 10.30 0.60
CA LYS A 36 13.30 10.24 2.07
C LYS A 36 13.54 11.61 2.74
N GLU A 37 14.37 12.43 2.14
CA GLU A 37 14.63 13.80 2.62
C GLU A 37 13.40 14.71 2.60
N LEU A 38 12.38 14.39 1.80
CA LEU A 38 11.11 15.12 1.80
C LEU A 38 10.23 14.80 3.03
N ASN A 39 10.58 13.75 3.79
CA ASN A 39 9.91 13.33 5.02
C ASN A 39 8.39 13.20 4.89
N CYS A 40 7.92 12.63 3.75
CA CYS A 40 6.50 12.50 3.44
C CYS A 40 5.82 11.34 4.17
N TYR A 41 6.61 10.38 4.67
CA TYR A 41 6.08 9.15 5.28
C TYR A 41 6.64 8.93 6.69
N ASN A 42 5.75 8.75 7.68
CA ASN A 42 6.12 8.48 9.06
C ASN A 42 6.56 7.04 9.29
N THR A 43 5.87 6.09 8.67
CA THR A 43 6.14 4.65 8.80
C THR A 43 6.07 3.97 7.43
N ILE A 44 7.06 3.13 7.12
CA ILE A 44 7.13 2.36 5.88
C ILE A 44 7.03 0.88 6.25
N SER A 45 5.96 0.20 5.80
CA SER A 45 5.74 -1.24 6.02
C SER A 45 6.13 -2.05 4.79
N GLN A 46 7.42 -1.98 4.42
CA GLN A 46 7.93 -2.57 3.18
C GLN A 46 7.64 -4.06 3.04
N GLU A 47 7.96 -4.86 4.07
CA GLU A 47 7.76 -6.32 4.03
C GLU A 47 6.29 -6.67 3.86
N LYS A 48 5.42 -6.05 4.67
CA LYS A 48 3.97 -6.27 4.58
C LYS A 48 3.43 -5.88 3.20
N ALA A 49 3.85 -4.74 2.67
CA ALA A 49 3.41 -4.28 1.35
C ALA A 49 3.80 -5.25 0.23
N LEU A 50 5.00 -5.81 0.26
CA LEU A 50 5.45 -6.78 -0.74
C LEU A 50 4.71 -8.11 -0.61
N ILE A 51 4.46 -8.60 0.60
CA ILE A 51 3.67 -9.82 0.83
C ILE A 51 2.23 -9.63 0.33
N ASP A 52 1.61 -8.49 0.60
CA ASP A 52 0.25 -8.20 0.17
C ASP A 52 0.17 -8.04 -1.36
N ALA A 53 1.21 -7.48 -1.99
CA ALA A 53 1.34 -7.39 -3.44
C ALA A 53 1.45 -8.78 -4.10
N GLU A 54 2.28 -9.68 -3.55
CA GLU A 54 2.40 -11.06 -4.03
C GLU A 54 1.06 -11.81 -3.94
N LYS A 55 0.36 -11.69 -2.82
CA LYS A 55 -0.99 -12.27 -2.66
C LYS A 55 -1.99 -11.71 -3.67
N SER A 56 -1.85 -10.45 -4.04
CA SER A 56 -2.69 -9.86 -5.09
C SER A 56 -2.37 -10.44 -6.47
N ASP A 57 -1.10 -10.62 -6.79
CA ASP A 57 -0.69 -11.27 -8.04
C ASP A 57 -1.17 -12.74 -8.11
N GLU A 58 -1.16 -13.47 -6.98
CA GLU A 58 -1.74 -14.81 -6.89
C GLU A 58 -3.25 -14.81 -7.12
N ARG A 59 -3.99 -13.87 -6.52
CA ARG A 59 -5.44 -13.72 -6.76
C ARG A 59 -5.73 -13.39 -8.22
N ARG A 60 -4.88 -12.60 -8.87
CA ARG A 60 -5.02 -12.27 -10.29
C ARG A 60 -4.83 -13.50 -11.17
N LYS A 61 -3.82 -14.32 -10.90
CA LYS A 61 -3.59 -15.59 -11.60
C LYS A 61 -4.76 -16.57 -11.45
N SER A 62 -5.35 -16.62 -10.26
CA SER A 62 -6.51 -17.49 -9.96
C SER A 62 -7.86 -16.86 -10.35
N GLN A 63 -7.88 -15.70 -10.97
CA GLN A 63 -9.10 -14.96 -11.35
C GLN A 63 -10.03 -14.64 -10.17
N ASN A 64 -9.47 -14.54 -8.97
CA ASN A 64 -10.20 -14.26 -7.72
C ASN A 64 -9.86 -12.87 -7.17
N LEU A 65 -9.95 -11.85 -8.00
CA LEU A 65 -9.68 -10.47 -7.62
C LEU A 65 -10.77 -9.91 -6.69
N ARG A 66 -10.36 -9.12 -5.73
CA ARG A 66 -11.29 -8.40 -4.83
C ARG A 66 -11.98 -7.23 -5.54
N SER A 67 -11.26 -6.55 -6.44
CA SER A 67 -11.77 -5.47 -7.26
C SER A 67 -10.86 -5.26 -8.48
N LYS A 68 -11.25 -4.38 -9.40
CA LYS A 68 -10.39 -3.95 -10.52
C LYS A 68 -9.13 -3.20 -10.08
N TYR A 69 -9.08 -2.75 -8.83
CA TYR A 69 -7.94 -2.03 -8.24
C TYR A 69 -7.06 -2.92 -7.36
N ASP A 70 -7.39 -4.21 -7.26
CA ASP A 70 -6.61 -5.16 -6.46
C ASP A 70 -5.15 -5.20 -6.92
N GLY A 71 -4.24 -4.94 -5.99
CA GLY A 71 -2.79 -4.91 -6.24
C GLY A 71 -2.18 -3.53 -6.45
N ILE A 72 -2.97 -2.47 -6.42
CA ILE A 72 -2.44 -1.10 -6.48
C ILE A 72 -2.04 -0.65 -5.08
N PRO A 73 -0.78 -0.24 -4.85
CA PRO A 73 -0.34 0.22 -3.54
C PRO A 73 -0.96 1.56 -3.14
N ILE A 74 -1.24 1.73 -1.84
CA ILE A 74 -1.85 2.93 -1.29
C ILE A 74 -1.12 3.42 -0.04
N GLY A 75 -1.02 4.74 0.12
CA GLY A 75 -0.64 5.39 1.37
C GLY A 75 -1.87 5.65 2.23
N ILE A 76 -1.79 5.32 3.52
CA ILE A 76 -2.86 5.59 4.50
C ILE A 76 -2.38 6.66 5.49
N LYS A 77 -3.26 7.58 5.84
CA LYS A 77 -2.93 8.63 6.80
C LYS A 77 -2.67 8.04 8.20
N ASP A 78 -1.64 8.52 8.87
CA ASP A 78 -1.16 8.05 10.18
C ASP A 78 -2.10 8.37 11.36
N LEU A 79 -3.37 8.37 11.16
CA LEU A 79 -4.42 8.41 12.18
C LEU A 79 -5.37 7.22 12.07
N PHE A 80 -5.33 6.48 10.96
CA PHE A 80 -6.16 5.31 10.77
C PHE A 80 -5.41 4.05 11.22
N CYS A 81 -5.88 3.42 12.28
CA CYS A 81 -5.26 2.21 12.81
C CYS A 81 -5.18 1.10 11.77
N THR A 82 -3.99 0.53 11.60
CA THR A 82 -3.76 -0.68 10.83
C THR A 82 -3.12 -1.73 11.71
N LYS A 83 -3.74 -2.88 11.76
CA LYS A 83 -3.28 -4.00 12.58
C LYS A 83 -1.83 -4.36 12.26
N GLY A 84 -1.00 -4.38 13.31
CA GLY A 84 0.40 -4.76 13.23
C GLY A 84 1.32 -3.71 12.61
N VAL A 85 0.84 -2.47 12.38
CA VAL A 85 1.66 -1.37 11.85
C VAL A 85 1.59 -0.19 12.81
N THR A 86 2.74 0.39 13.16
CA THR A 86 2.82 1.55 14.06
C THR A 86 1.93 2.68 13.55
N THR A 87 1.02 3.15 14.39
CA THR A 87 0.10 4.25 14.10
C THR A 87 0.28 5.33 15.17
N THR A 88 0.78 6.50 14.77
CA THR A 88 1.23 7.52 15.74
C THR A 88 0.33 8.72 15.86
N ALA A 89 -0.52 8.97 14.87
CA ALA A 89 -1.29 10.21 14.76
C ALA A 89 -0.41 11.47 14.95
N SER A 90 0.85 11.40 14.53
CA SER A 90 1.89 12.43 14.73
C SER A 90 2.17 12.76 16.21
N SER A 91 1.81 11.86 17.13
CA SER A 91 2.05 12.02 18.57
C SER A 91 3.25 11.22 19.04
N LYS A 92 4.18 11.87 19.76
CA LYS A 92 5.33 11.20 20.39
C LYS A 92 4.88 10.15 21.43
N ILE A 93 3.75 10.37 22.10
CA ILE A 93 3.19 9.41 23.07
C ILE A 93 2.82 8.10 22.39
N LEU A 94 2.35 8.16 21.13
CA LEU A 94 1.95 7.00 20.36
C LEU A 94 3.07 6.45 19.47
N SER A 95 4.30 6.90 19.59
CA SER A 95 5.41 6.50 18.73
C SER A 95 5.65 4.99 18.67
N ASN A 96 5.28 4.25 19.73
CA ASN A 96 5.40 2.80 19.82
C ASN A 96 4.04 2.08 19.79
N PHE A 97 2.95 2.78 19.47
CA PHE A 97 1.64 2.18 19.44
C PHE A 97 1.44 1.35 18.17
N VAL A 98 1.30 0.06 18.37
CA VAL A 98 0.96 -0.90 17.31
C VAL A 98 -0.42 -1.46 17.58
N PRO A 99 -1.46 -1.02 16.84
CA PRO A 99 -2.82 -1.49 17.08
C PRO A 99 -2.97 -2.98 16.75
N ASN A 100 -3.80 -3.66 17.53
CA ASN A 100 -4.20 -5.05 17.29
C ASN A 100 -5.52 -5.15 16.50
N TYR A 101 -6.02 -4.03 16.02
CA TYR A 101 -7.26 -3.89 15.25
C TYR A 101 -7.05 -2.95 14.06
N GLU A 102 -7.97 -2.97 13.11
CA GLU A 102 -8.01 -2.07 11.98
C GLU A 102 -9.17 -1.07 12.09
N SER A 103 -8.93 0.18 11.68
CA SER A 103 -10.01 1.16 11.51
C SER A 103 -10.95 0.75 10.39
N THR A 104 -12.20 1.20 10.43
CA THR A 104 -13.18 0.97 9.36
C THR A 104 -12.67 1.44 8.00
N VAL A 105 -11.93 2.55 7.97
CA VAL A 105 -11.30 3.06 6.74
C VAL A 105 -10.27 2.08 6.20
N THR A 106 -9.38 1.58 7.05
CA THR A 106 -8.35 0.60 6.65
C THR A 106 -9.00 -0.70 6.16
N VAL A 107 -10.01 -1.20 6.86
CA VAL A 107 -10.78 -2.39 6.43
C VAL A 107 -11.40 -2.18 5.05
N SER A 108 -12.02 -1.02 4.81
CA SER A 108 -12.63 -0.70 3.52
C SER A 108 -11.59 -0.72 2.38
N TYR A 109 -10.42 -0.14 2.58
CA TYR A 109 -9.33 -0.21 1.61
C TYR A 109 -8.82 -1.64 1.41
N THR A 110 -8.67 -2.42 2.47
CA THR A 110 -8.24 -3.82 2.38
C THR A 110 -9.21 -4.67 1.57
N HIS A 111 -10.52 -4.39 1.64
CA HIS A 111 -11.54 -5.09 0.85
C HIS A 111 -11.55 -4.66 -0.63
N LEU A 112 -11.19 -3.42 -0.94
CA LEU A 112 -11.18 -2.90 -2.31
C LEU A 112 -9.89 -3.23 -3.06
N THR A 113 -8.77 -3.32 -2.33
CA THR A 113 -7.43 -3.40 -2.93
C THR A 113 -6.49 -4.10 -1.96
N LEU A 114 -5.46 -3.75 -1.19
CA LEU A 114 -4.30 -2.96 -1.65
C LEU A 114 -3.12 -3.35 -0.79
N PRO A 115 -1.96 -3.54 -1.35
CA PRO A 115 -0.77 -3.48 -0.53
C PRO A 115 -0.68 -2.09 0.11
N THR A 116 -0.80 -2.03 1.43
CA THR A 116 -0.63 -0.78 2.17
C THR A 116 0.85 -0.50 2.30
N ILE A 117 1.32 0.57 1.66
CA ILE A 117 2.74 0.89 1.66
C ILE A 117 3.14 1.67 2.91
N ASN A 118 2.37 2.69 3.31
CA ASN A 118 2.86 3.63 4.32
C ASN A 118 1.81 4.50 4.96
N TRP A 119 2.25 5.16 6.07
CA TRP A 119 1.53 6.17 6.83
C TRP A 119 2.07 7.56 6.54
N VAL A 120 1.20 8.42 6.07
CA VAL A 120 1.46 9.84 5.82
C VAL A 120 0.88 10.68 6.95
#